data_648654cc0656fd1875334ab30e22e4f3
#
_entry.id   648654cc0656fd1875334ab30e22e4f3
#
_cell.length_a   1.000
_cell.length_b   1.000
_cell.length_c   1.000
_cell.angle_alpha   90.00
_cell.angle_beta   90.00
_cell.angle_gamma   90.00
#
_symmetry.space_group_name_H-M   'P 1'
#
loop_
_entity.id
_entity.type
_entity.pdbx_description
1 polymer ?
#
loop_
_entity_poly.entity_id
_entity_poly.type
_entity_poly.pdbx_seq_one_letter_code
_entity_poly.pdbx_strand_id
1 'polypeptide(L)'
;HRKDYIWSYLVTEEGAEITGYKYENHIQYQKLKISHNTIPHGSQPDGNRYKVSALGGTFDHLHDGHKILLSVASYLTSQRLIVGVTDEELLVNKKYQEFLEDFEERCNGVNKFLQLLKPSLKMEVVAIRDVCGPTGTVPEIECLIVSRETIGGGEVVNKTRASKGMSQLDIYVVNVLGGQEDDGWKEKISSTDIRKRLASST
;
A
#
# COMPACT_ATOMS: atom_id res chain seq x y z
N HIS A 1 13.91 24.48 -6.41
CA HIS A 1 15.12 24.15 -5.64
C HIS A 1 15.37 25.27 -4.64
N ARG A 2 15.01 25.07 -3.36
CA ARG A 2 15.26 26.04 -2.29
C ARG A 2 16.65 25.76 -1.72
N LYS A 3 17.61 26.60 -2.03
CA LYS A 3 19.01 26.50 -1.55
C LYS A 3 19.17 26.66 -0.03
N ASP A 4 18.12 27.12 0.65
CA ASP A 4 18.14 27.38 2.10
C ASP A 4 17.55 26.25 2.94
N TYR A 5 17.11 25.16 2.29
CA TYR A 5 16.54 24.01 2.99
C TYR A 5 17.65 23.03 3.39
N ILE A 6 17.66 22.61 4.66
CA ILE A 6 18.55 21.54 5.13
C ILE A 6 17.82 20.22 4.95
N TRP A 7 18.39 19.32 4.17
CA TRP A 7 17.83 17.99 3.92
C TRP A 7 18.30 17.03 5.01
N SER A 8 17.41 16.22 5.55
CA SER A 8 17.80 15.20 6.52
C SER A 8 18.70 14.14 5.91
N TYR A 9 18.46 13.81 4.64
CA TYR A 9 19.28 12.87 3.88
C TYR A 9 19.50 13.37 2.45
N LEU A 10 20.73 13.20 1.96
CA LEU A 10 21.07 13.33 0.56
C LEU A 10 21.58 11.98 0.06
N VAL A 11 20.95 11.44 -0.98
CA VAL A 11 21.34 10.17 -1.61
C VAL A 11 21.89 10.46 -2.99
N THR A 12 23.13 10.05 -3.26
CA THR A 12 23.78 10.28 -4.55
C THR A 12 24.54 9.04 -5.02
N GLU A 13 24.77 8.95 -6.32
CA GLU A 13 25.69 7.97 -6.88
C GLU A 13 27.13 8.30 -6.45
N GLU A 14 27.95 7.26 -6.24
CA GLU A 14 29.37 7.45 -5.90
C GLU A 14 30.08 8.24 -7.01
N GLY A 15 30.85 9.28 -6.62
CA GLY A 15 31.52 10.17 -7.56
C GLY A 15 30.68 11.34 -8.08
N ALA A 16 29.40 11.47 -7.66
CA ALA A 16 28.59 12.63 -8.03
C ALA A 16 29.11 13.91 -7.33
N GLU A 17 29.30 14.99 -8.10
CA GLU A 17 29.61 16.31 -7.54
C GLU A 17 28.38 16.91 -6.88
N ILE A 18 28.50 17.28 -5.59
CA ILE A 18 27.42 17.86 -4.79
C ILE A 18 27.78 19.31 -4.49
N THR A 19 27.08 20.23 -5.14
CA THR A 19 27.26 21.67 -4.89
C THR A 19 25.91 22.34 -4.59
N GLY A 20 25.88 23.19 -3.59
CA GLY A 20 24.74 24.07 -3.31
C GLY A 20 23.61 23.47 -2.50
N TYR A 21 23.82 22.32 -1.84
CA TYR A 21 22.82 21.72 -0.93
C TYR A 21 23.38 21.61 0.49
N LYS A 22 22.53 21.89 1.47
CA LYS A 22 22.81 21.62 2.89
C LYS A 22 22.08 20.34 3.30
N TYR A 23 22.77 19.41 3.95
CA TYR A 23 22.20 18.13 4.38
C TYR A 23 22.83 17.70 5.71
N GLU A 24 22.07 16.92 6.49
CA GLU A 24 22.53 16.34 7.76
C GLU A 24 23.30 15.03 7.54
N ASN A 25 22.81 14.21 6.62
CA ASN A 25 23.38 12.91 6.30
C ASN A 25 23.56 12.75 4.80
N HIS A 26 24.67 12.14 4.40
CA HIS A 26 24.95 11.81 3.00
C HIS A 26 25.12 10.31 2.83
N ILE A 27 24.32 9.72 1.96
CA ILE A 27 24.39 8.31 1.58
C ILE A 27 24.86 8.23 0.13
N GLN A 28 26.02 7.64 -0.08
CA GLN A 28 26.51 7.31 -1.42
C GLN A 28 26.15 5.87 -1.77
N TYR A 29 25.69 5.64 -2.97
CA TYR A 29 25.45 4.30 -3.48
C TYR A 29 26.30 4.05 -4.73
N GLN A 30 26.80 2.83 -4.85
CA GLN A 30 27.46 2.38 -6.09
C GLN A 30 26.39 1.90 -7.06
N LYS A 31 26.45 2.37 -8.27
CA LYS A 31 25.64 1.81 -9.35
C LYS A 31 26.05 0.37 -9.58
N LEU A 32 25.27 -0.57 -9.10
CA LEU A 32 25.48 -1.97 -9.43
C LEU A 32 25.38 -2.09 -10.95
N LYS A 33 26.49 -2.47 -11.60
CA LYS A 33 26.46 -3.00 -12.96
C LYS A 33 25.67 -4.30 -12.88
N ILE A 34 24.35 -4.20 -13.04
CA ILE A 34 23.53 -5.37 -13.27
C ILE A 34 24.02 -5.93 -14.60
N SER A 35 24.90 -6.96 -14.55
CA SER A 35 25.13 -7.79 -15.73
C SER A 35 23.72 -8.26 -16.11
N HIS A 36 23.33 -8.06 -17.35
CA HIS A 36 22.08 -8.55 -17.92
C HIS A 36 22.11 -10.09 -17.96
N ASN A 37 22.24 -10.73 -16.82
CA ASN A 37 21.73 -12.06 -16.66
C ASN A 37 20.22 -11.87 -16.73
N THR A 38 19.66 -12.24 -17.85
CA THR A 38 18.24 -12.32 -18.11
C THR A 38 17.58 -12.93 -16.90
N ILE A 39 17.03 -12.05 -16.04
CA ILE A 39 15.98 -12.46 -15.12
C ILE A 39 14.93 -13.07 -16.06
N PRO A 40 14.54 -14.35 -15.88
CA PRO A 40 13.48 -14.90 -16.69
C PRO A 40 12.35 -13.86 -16.61
N HIS A 41 11.95 -13.31 -17.73
CA HIS A 41 10.78 -12.47 -17.85
C HIS A 41 9.55 -13.30 -17.47
N GLY A 42 9.35 -13.50 -16.17
CA GLY A 42 8.02 -13.54 -15.66
C GLY A 42 7.47 -12.17 -16.03
N SER A 43 6.49 -12.13 -16.91
CA SER A 43 5.89 -10.92 -17.42
C SER A 43 5.68 -9.95 -16.24
N GLN A 44 6.47 -8.87 -16.21
CA GLN A 44 6.19 -7.82 -15.24
C GLN A 44 4.76 -7.37 -15.54
N PRO A 45 3.89 -7.28 -14.55
CA PRO A 45 2.54 -6.82 -14.81
C PRO A 45 2.65 -5.45 -15.46
N ASP A 46 2.15 -5.33 -16.69
CA ASP A 46 2.08 -4.06 -17.38
C ASP A 46 1.30 -3.08 -16.50
N GLY A 47 1.88 -1.93 -16.24
CA GLY A 47 1.17 -0.85 -15.55
C GLY A 47 -0.15 -0.58 -16.27
N ASN A 48 -1.18 -0.18 -15.53
CA ASN A 48 -2.53 0.04 -16.05
C ASN A 48 -3.24 -1.23 -16.61
N ARG A 49 -2.94 -2.38 -16.06
CA ARG A 49 -3.50 -3.66 -16.47
C ARG A 49 -5.01 -3.74 -16.30
N TYR A 50 -5.55 -3.13 -15.26
CA TYR A 50 -6.97 -3.13 -14.94
C TYR A 50 -7.57 -1.74 -15.06
N LYS A 51 -8.80 -1.65 -15.57
CA LYS A 51 -9.54 -0.38 -15.63
C LYS A 51 -10.03 0.04 -14.25
N VAL A 52 -10.63 -0.89 -13.53
CA VAL A 52 -11.18 -0.67 -12.20
C VAL A 52 -10.62 -1.72 -11.25
N SER A 53 -9.97 -1.28 -10.20
CA SER A 53 -9.45 -2.18 -9.16
C SER A 53 -9.93 -1.75 -7.78
N ALA A 54 -9.87 -2.68 -6.84
CA ALA A 54 -10.16 -2.41 -5.44
C ALA A 54 -9.10 -2.99 -4.53
N LEU A 55 -8.95 -2.38 -3.37
CA LEU A 55 -8.23 -2.94 -2.23
C LEU A 55 -8.92 -2.49 -0.94
N GLY A 56 -8.68 -3.22 0.14
CA GLY A 56 -9.25 -2.89 1.44
C GLY A 56 -8.24 -3.07 2.57
N GLY A 57 -8.42 -2.28 3.63
CA GLY A 57 -7.57 -2.37 4.82
C GLY A 57 -8.00 -1.42 5.91
N THR A 58 -7.36 -1.54 7.06
CA THR A 58 -7.56 -0.58 8.17
C THR A 58 -6.85 0.74 7.87
N PHE A 59 -5.68 0.70 7.27
CA PHE A 59 -4.80 1.83 6.94
C PHE A 59 -4.46 2.72 8.13
N ASP A 60 -4.44 2.12 9.30
CA ASP A 60 -4.09 2.76 10.56
C ASP A 60 -2.58 3.02 10.64
N HIS A 61 -2.19 4.24 11.04
CA HIS A 61 -0.80 4.67 11.03
C HIS A 61 -0.10 4.30 9.72
N LEU A 62 -0.45 4.98 8.64
CA LEU A 62 -0.04 4.64 7.26
C LEU A 62 1.47 4.38 7.15
N HIS A 63 1.87 3.13 7.28
CA HIS A 63 3.26 2.66 7.26
C HIS A 63 3.68 2.13 5.88
N ASP A 64 4.93 1.80 5.72
CA ASP A 64 5.51 1.43 4.41
C ASP A 64 4.83 0.21 3.77
N GLY A 65 4.37 -0.76 4.56
CA GLY A 65 3.56 -1.87 4.04
C GLY A 65 2.28 -1.41 3.35
N HIS A 66 1.57 -0.45 3.94
CA HIS A 66 0.40 0.17 3.33
C HIS A 66 0.78 0.96 2.08
N LYS A 67 1.87 1.72 2.12
CA LYS A 67 2.34 2.52 0.98
C LYS A 67 2.72 1.63 -0.21
N ILE A 68 3.39 0.50 0.03
CA ILE A 68 3.71 -0.48 -1.02
C ILE A 68 2.42 -1.01 -1.65
N LEU A 69 1.45 -1.45 -0.83
CA LEU A 69 0.17 -1.97 -1.32
C LEU A 69 -0.58 -0.94 -2.17
N LEU A 70 -0.70 0.30 -1.70
CA LEU A 70 -1.33 1.41 -2.41
C LEU A 70 -0.59 1.77 -3.70
N SER A 71 0.76 1.74 -3.68
CA SER A 71 1.59 2.02 -4.86
C SER A 71 1.36 1.00 -5.97
N VAL A 72 1.39 -0.29 -5.61
CA VAL A 72 1.15 -1.38 -6.58
C VAL A 72 -0.29 -1.27 -7.13
N ALA A 73 -1.28 -1.01 -6.27
CA ALA A 73 -2.66 -0.85 -6.69
C ALA A 73 -2.81 0.31 -7.68
N SER A 74 -2.23 1.47 -7.40
CA SER A 74 -2.30 2.63 -8.29
C SER A 74 -1.55 2.38 -9.62
N TYR A 75 -0.44 1.65 -9.59
CA TYR A 75 0.32 1.27 -10.78
C TYR A 75 -0.48 0.36 -11.71
N LEU A 76 -1.17 -0.64 -11.16
CA LEU A 76 -1.96 -1.61 -11.91
C LEU A 76 -3.28 -1.04 -12.45
N THR A 77 -3.78 0.07 -11.91
CA THR A 77 -5.10 0.62 -12.23
C THR A 77 -5.00 1.78 -13.21
N SER A 78 -5.79 1.75 -14.28
CA SER A 78 -5.78 2.78 -15.33
C SER A 78 -6.86 3.86 -15.17
N GLN A 79 -8.03 3.55 -14.63
CA GLN A 79 -9.17 4.48 -14.60
C GLN A 79 -9.66 4.79 -13.18
N ARG A 80 -10.02 3.78 -12.39
CA ARG A 80 -10.64 3.97 -11.08
C ARG A 80 -10.10 2.99 -10.04
N LEU A 81 -9.55 3.52 -8.96
CA LEU A 81 -9.12 2.74 -7.80
C LEU A 81 -10.07 2.99 -6.64
N ILE A 82 -10.68 1.92 -6.14
CA ILE A 82 -11.57 1.95 -4.97
C ILE A 82 -10.78 1.45 -3.77
N VAL A 83 -10.62 2.29 -2.77
CA VAL A 83 -9.93 1.95 -1.53
C VAL A 83 -10.92 1.88 -0.40
N GLY A 84 -11.18 0.68 0.07
CA GLY A 84 -12.02 0.45 1.23
C GLY A 84 -11.23 0.64 2.53
N VAL A 85 -11.65 1.59 3.36
CA VAL A 85 -11.11 1.78 4.71
C VAL A 85 -12.08 1.16 5.72
N THR A 86 -11.57 0.28 6.59
CA THR A 86 -12.39 -0.43 7.56
C THR A 86 -13.05 0.54 8.54
N ASP A 87 -14.38 0.49 8.64
CA ASP A 87 -15.16 1.32 9.57
C ASP A 87 -14.89 0.89 11.03
N GLU A 88 -15.09 1.82 11.95
CA GLU A 88 -14.81 1.63 13.38
C GLU A 88 -15.57 0.46 13.98
N GLU A 89 -16.80 0.20 13.52
CA GLU A 89 -17.63 -0.92 13.98
C GLU A 89 -16.92 -2.29 13.84
N LEU A 90 -16.04 -2.46 12.86
CA LEU A 90 -15.27 -3.68 12.64
C LEU A 90 -13.93 -3.71 13.38
N LEU A 91 -13.57 -2.65 14.10
CA LEU A 91 -12.26 -2.49 14.74
C LEU A 91 -12.31 -2.61 16.27
N VAL A 92 -13.47 -2.93 16.85
CA VAL A 92 -13.73 -2.97 18.30
C VAL A 92 -12.81 -3.93 19.09
N ASN A 93 -12.21 -4.91 18.42
CA ASN A 93 -11.33 -5.92 19.06
C ASN A 93 -9.83 -5.70 18.75
N LYS A 94 -9.44 -4.52 18.27
CA LYS A 94 -8.03 -4.24 17.97
C LYS A 94 -7.25 -3.99 19.27
N LYS A 95 -6.05 -4.58 19.37
CA LYS A 95 -5.12 -4.30 20.48
C LYS A 95 -4.70 -2.83 20.45
N TYR A 96 -4.58 -2.20 21.62
CA TYR A 96 -4.21 -0.78 21.77
C TYR A 96 -5.16 0.14 21.01
N GLN A 97 -6.46 -0.08 21.18
CA GLN A 97 -7.52 0.62 20.47
C GLN A 97 -7.52 2.13 20.74
N GLU A 98 -7.11 2.54 21.92
CA GLU A 98 -6.96 3.93 22.34
C GLU A 98 -5.94 4.74 21.51
N PHE A 99 -5.06 4.05 20.78
CA PHE A 99 -4.08 4.64 19.86
C PHE A 99 -4.44 4.42 18.39
N LEU A 100 -5.62 3.87 18.10
CA LEU A 100 -6.10 3.73 16.73
C LEU A 100 -6.45 5.13 16.18
N GLU A 101 -5.95 5.45 14.98
CA GLU A 101 -6.36 6.66 14.27
C GLU A 101 -7.86 6.59 13.95
N ASP A 102 -8.54 7.73 14.03
CA ASP A 102 -9.95 7.79 13.65
C ASP A 102 -10.15 7.54 12.15
N PHE A 103 -11.39 7.31 11.75
CA PHE A 103 -11.72 6.96 10.37
C PHE A 103 -11.31 8.06 9.38
N GLU A 104 -11.49 9.34 9.75
CA GLU A 104 -11.17 10.46 8.88
C GLU A 104 -9.65 10.61 8.69
N GLU A 105 -8.87 10.45 9.76
CA GLU A 105 -7.40 10.49 9.70
C GLU A 105 -6.87 9.39 8.77
N ARG A 106 -7.36 8.17 8.90
CA ARG A 106 -6.98 7.03 8.04
C ARG A 106 -7.34 7.27 6.58
N CYS A 107 -8.55 7.77 6.30
CA CYS A 107 -8.97 8.14 4.95
C CYS A 107 -8.11 9.27 4.37
N ASN A 108 -7.80 10.30 5.16
CA ASN A 108 -6.97 11.43 4.75
C ASN A 108 -5.53 10.98 4.44
N GLY A 109 -4.96 10.08 5.23
CA GLY A 109 -3.66 9.48 4.98
C GLY A 109 -3.60 8.78 3.62
N VAL A 110 -4.58 7.92 3.34
CA VAL A 110 -4.71 7.21 2.06
C VAL A 110 -4.86 8.20 0.89
N ASN A 111 -5.76 9.17 1.00
CA ASN A 111 -6.01 10.15 -0.05
C ASN A 111 -4.76 10.97 -0.37
N LYS A 112 -4.09 11.52 0.64
CA LYS A 112 -2.87 12.32 0.47
C LYS A 112 -1.77 11.51 -0.22
N PHE A 113 -1.59 10.26 0.19
CA PHE A 113 -0.57 9.40 -0.38
C PHE A 113 -0.85 9.08 -1.86
N LEU A 114 -2.07 8.69 -2.19
CA LEU A 114 -2.45 8.35 -3.57
C LEU A 114 -2.45 9.57 -4.50
N GLN A 115 -2.86 10.74 -4.04
CA GLN A 115 -2.79 11.98 -4.81
C GLN A 115 -1.35 12.36 -5.17
N LEU A 116 -0.39 12.05 -4.29
CA LEU A 116 1.03 12.26 -4.56
C LEU A 116 1.55 11.30 -5.64
N LEU A 117 1.10 10.03 -5.62
CA LEU A 117 1.59 9.00 -6.54
C LEU A 117 1.04 9.11 -7.97
N LYS A 118 -0.27 9.25 -8.09
CA LYS A 118 -0.96 9.21 -9.39
C LYS A 118 -2.16 10.14 -9.40
N PRO A 119 -1.94 11.47 -9.45
CA PRO A 119 -3.02 12.47 -9.35
C PRO A 119 -4.05 12.37 -10.49
N SER A 120 -3.71 11.75 -11.62
CA SER A 120 -4.61 11.54 -12.75
C SER A 120 -5.58 10.37 -12.57
N LEU A 121 -5.35 9.49 -11.58
CA LEU A 121 -6.20 8.33 -11.34
C LEU A 121 -7.44 8.78 -10.55
N LYS A 122 -8.62 8.35 -11.00
CA LYS A 122 -9.84 8.54 -10.19
C LYS A 122 -9.76 7.64 -8.96
N MET A 123 -9.70 8.25 -7.78
CA MET A 123 -9.64 7.55 -6.51
C MET A 123 -10.95 7.71 -5.76
N GLU A 124 -11.40 6.62 -5.16
CA GLU A 124 -12.60 6.55 -4.34
C GLU A 124 -12.24 5.88 -3.01
N VAL A 125 -12.21 6.66 -1.93
CA VAL A 125 -12.01 6.12 -0.58
C VAL A 125 -13.37 5.96 0.08
N VAL A 126 -13.70 4.74 0.50
CA VAL A 126 -15.04 4.40 1.01
C VAL A 126 -14.95 3.58 2.30
N ALA A 127 -15.95 3.69 3.16
CA ALA A 127 -16.06 2.88 4.35
C ALA A 127 -16.38 1.42 4.02
N ILE A 128 -15.68 0.47 4.66
CA ILE A 128 -16.02 -0.96 4.62
C ILE A 128 -16.69 -1.34 5.93
N ARG A 129 -17.92 -1.85 5.85
CA ARG A 129 -18.71 -2.35 6.98
C ARG A 129 -18.92 -3.85 6.98
N ASP A 130 -18.47 -4.53 5.93
CA ASP A 130 -18.52 -5.99 5.79
C ASP A 130 -17.30 -6.51 5.03
N VAL A 131 -17.13 -7.84 4.97
CA VAL A 131 -15.96 -8.48 4.35
C VAL A 131 -15.82 -8.16 2.87
N CYS A 132 -16.91 -7.93 2.17
CA CYS A 132 -16.91 -7.74 0.72
C CYS A 132 -16.83 -6.26 0.34
N GLY A 133 -17.44 -5.37 1.13
CA GLY A 133 -17.53 -3.95 0.80
C GLY A 133 -17.96 -3.70 -0.65
N PRO A 134 -17.34 -2.74 -1.35
CA PRO A 134 -17.65 -2.44 -2.76
C PRO A 134 -17.42 -3.62 -3.71
N THR A 135 -16.51 -4.54 -3.39
CA THR A 135 -16.22 -5.69 -4.26
C THR A 135 -17.39 -6.65 -4.40
N GLY A 136 -18.28 -6.67 -3.41
CA GLY A 136 -19.52 -7.47 -3.45
C GLY A 136 -20.70 -6.82 -4.14
N THR A 137 -20.59 -5.55 -4.60
CA THR A 137 -21.71 -4.77 -5.12
C THR A 137 -21.40 -4.02 -6.42
N VAL A 138 -20.13 -3.74 -6.72
CA VAL A 138 -19.69 -2.99 -7.91
C VAL A 138 -19.25 -3.98 -9.01
N PRO A 139 -20.05 -4.17 -10.07
CA PRO A 139 -19.76 -5.16 -11.11
C PRO A 139 -18.50 -4.86 -11.92
N GLU A 140 -18.18 -3.57 -12.11
CA GLU A 140 -17.09 -3.09 -12.97
C GLU A 140 -15.69 -3.35 -12.40
N ILE A 141 -15.58 -3.73 -11.14
CA ILE A 141 -14.27 -4.08 -10.55
C ILE A 141 -13.75 -5.34 -11.27
N GLU A 142 -12.51 -5.23 -11.75
CA GLU A 142 -11.82 -6.31 -12.48
C GLU A 142 -10.80 -7.05 -11.57
N CYS A 143 -10.20 -6.35 -10.61
CA CYS A 143 -9.16 -6.88 -9.75
C CYS A 143 -9.33 -6.45 -8.29
N LEU A 144 -9.07 -7.40 -7.38
CA LEU A 144 -8.90 -7.14 -5.96
C LEU A 144 -7.42 -7.32 -5.60
N ILE A 145 -6.79 -6.24 -5.14
CA ILE A 145 -5.39 -6.24 -4.72
C ILE A 145 -5.36 -6.52 -3.21
N VAL A 146 -4.60 -7.53 -2.81
CA VAL A 146 -4.51 -8.02 -1.43
C VAL A 146 -3.06 -8.17 -0.99
N SER A 147 -2.80 -8.08 0.30
CA SER A 147 -1.57 -8.59 0.88
C SER A 147 -1.68 -10.10 1.12
N ARG A 148 -0.56 -10.78 1.34
CA ARG A 148 -0.57 -12.23 1.68
C ARG A 148 -1.50 -12.56 2.85
N GLU A 149 -1.61 -11.68 3.85
CA GLU A 149 -2.44 -11.89 5.03
C GLU A 149 -3.94 -11.85 4.75
N THR A 150 -4.32 -11.20 3.67
CA THR A 150 -5.73 -10.96 3.33
C THR A 150 -6.23 -11.78 2.13
N ILE A 151 -5.44 -12.74 1.64
CA ILE A 151 -5.78 -13.61 0.51
C ILE A 151 -7.13 -14.32 0.74
N GLY A 152 -7.36 -14.83 1.96
CA GLY A 152 -8.63 -15.53 2.29
C GLY A 152 -9.86 -14.66 2.08
N GLY A 153 -9.75 -13.34 2.26
CA GLY A 153 -10.82 -12.39 1.94
C GLY A 153 -11.18 -12.37 0.46
N GLY A 154 -10.18 -12.51 -0.43
CA GLY A 154 -10.41 -12.57 -1.87
C GLY A 154 -11.27 -13.77 -2.30
N GLU A 155 -11.08 -14.93 -1.68
CA GLU A 155 -11.91 -16.11 -1.95
C GLU A 155 -13.37 -15.90 -1.52
N VAL A 156 -13.58 -15.27 -0.35
CA VAL A 156 -14.93 -14.94 0.14
C VAL A 156 -15.62 -13.97 -0.81
N VAL A 157 -14.90 -12.95 -1.28
CA VAL A 157 -15.41 -11.99 -2.27
C VAL A 157 -15.84 -12.71 -3.55
N ASN A 158 -14.99 -13.56 -4.13
CA ASN A 158 -15.32 -14.26 -5.36
C ASN A 158 -16.49 -15.25 -5.21
N LYS A 159 -16.62 -15.93 -4.08
CA LYS A 159 -17.80 -16.75 -3.76
C LYS A 159 -19.08 -15.89 -3.70
N THR A 160 -19.01 -14.73 -3.04
CA THR A 160 -20.14 -13.81 -2.94
C THR A 160 -20.53 -13.25 -4.31
N ARG A 161 -19.55 -12.87 -5.14
CA ARG A 161 -19.81 -12.40 -6.52
C ARG A 161 -20.48 -13.47 -7.36
N ALA A 162 -19.96 -14.69 -7.30
CA ALA A 162 -20.54 -15.83 -8.03
C ALA A 162 -22.01 -16.08 -7.62
N SER A 163 -22.32 -16.04 -6.32
CA SER A 163 -23.71 -16.20 -5.84
C SER A 163 -24.67 -15.11 -6.31
N LYS A 164 -24.14 -13.94 -6.67
CA LYS A 164 -24.89 -12.79 -7.21
C LYS A 164 -24.86 -12.70 -8.74
N GLY A 165 -24.29 -13.70 -9.43
CA GLY A 165 -24.16 -13.70 -10.90
C GLY A 165 -23.18 -12.67 -11.45
N MET A 166 -22.26 -12.15 -10.63
CA MET A 166 -21.20 -11.23 -11.04
C MET A 166 -19.93 -12.01 -11.45
N SER A 167 -19.15 -11.41 -12.35
CA SER A 167 -17.84 -11.95 -12.75
C SER A 167 -16.90 -12.01 -11.53
N GLN A 168 -16.11 -13.07 -11.45
CA GLN A 168 -15.06 -13.19 -10.44
C GLN A 168 -13.96 -12.15 -10.72
N LEU A 169 -13.32 -11.68 -9.67
CA LEU A 169 -12.19 -10.75 -9.73
C LEU A 169 -10.88 -11.51 -9.87
N ASP A 170 -9.95 -10.96 -10.62
CA ASP A 170 -8.55 -11.33 -10.47
C ASP A 170 -8.09 -10.99 -9.05
N ILE A 171 -7.41 -11.90 -8.37
CA ILE A 171 -6.82 -11.65 -7.06
C ILE A 171 -5.32 -11.41 -7.25
N TYR A 172 -4.91 -10.15 -7.11
CA TYR A 172 -3.50 -9.78 -7.20
C TYR A 172 -2.87 -9.69 -5.82
N VAL A 173 -1.90 -10.58 -5.56
CA VAL A 173 -1.25 -10.66 -4.24
C VAL A 173 0.03 -9.84 -4.24
N VAL A 174 0.10 -8.84 -3.37
CA VAL A 174 1.29 -8.04 -3.15
C VAL A 174 2.13 -8.65 -2.03
N ASN A 175 3.38 -8.98 -2.35
CA ASN A 175 4.35 -9.39 -1.34
C ASN A 175 4.89 -8.15 -0.65
N VAL A 176 4.37 -7.83 0.53
CA VAL A 176 4.93 -6.80 1.39
C VAL A 176 6.12 -7.42 2.12
N LEU A 177 7.31 -6.85 1.94
CA LEU A 177 8.55 -7.32 2.57
C LEU A 177 8.41 -7.34 4.10
N GLY A 178 8.97 -8.36 4.74
CA GLY A 178 9.02 -8.47 6.20
C GLY A 178 8.10 -9.53 6.83
N GLY A 179 7.65 -10.53 6.09
CA GLY A 179 6.75 -11.59 6.57
C GLY A 179 7.27 -13.02 6.58
N GLN A 180 8.52 -13.27 6.15
CA GLN A 180 9.13 -14.62 6.21
C GLN A 180 10.50 -14.55 6.87
N GLU A 181 10.84 -15.58 7.67
CA GLU A 181 12.13 -15.71 8.36
C GLU A 181 13.33 -15.76 7.40
N ASP A 182 13.12 -16.13 6.14
CA ASP A 182 14.15 -16.27 5.10
C ASP A 182 14.60 -14.94 4.47
N ASP A 183 13.83 -13.86 4.62
CA ASP A 183 14.13 -12.58 3.96
C ASP A 183 15.14 -11.71 4.72
N GLY A 184 15.64 -12.17 5.87
CA GLY A 184 16.62 -11.43 6.70
C GLY A 184 16.08 -10.17 7.38
N TRP A 185 14.82 -9.80 7.17
CA TRP A 185 14.15 -8.66 7.77
C TRP A 185 13.34 -9.10 9.00
N LYS A 186 13.93 -8.91 10.17
CA LYS A 186 13.35 -9.36 11.45
C LYS A 186 12.19 -8.49 11.96
N GLU A 187 11.89 -7.35 11.36
CA GLU A 187 10.86 -6.44 11.85
C GLU A 187 9.80 -6.17 10.78
N LYS A 188 8.68 -6.88 10.88
CA LYS A 188 7.47 -6.53 10.18
C LYS A 188 6.88 -5.28 10.82
N ILE A 189 6.89 -4.14 10.11
CA ILE A 189 6.17 -2.95 10.56
C ILE A 189 4.67 -3.23 10.43
N SER A 190 3.96 -3.25 11.56
CA SER A 190 2.50 -3.38 11.59
C SER A 190 1.89 -2.21 12.37
N SER A 191 0.66 -1.84 12.03
CA SER A 191 -0.07 -0.83 12.80
C SER A 191 -0.17 -1.20 14.29
N THR A 192 -0.26 -2.50 14.61
CA THR A 192 -0.29 -2.98 16.00
C THR A 192 1.02 -2.66 16.73
N ASP A 193 2.18 -2.82 16.06
CA ASP A 193 3.47 -2.50 16.68
C ASP A 193 3.65 -1.00 16.87
N ILE A 194 3.13 -0.19 15.94
CA ILE A 194 3.13 1.27 16.08
C ILE A 194 2.30 1.67 17.29
N ARG A 195 1.06 1.17 17.42
CA ARG A 195 0.21 1.45 18.58
C ARG A 195 0.82 0.96 19.90
N LYS A 196 1.46 -0.22 19.88
CA LYS A 196 2.18 -0.73 21.06
C LYS A 196 3.31 0.23 21.50
N ARG A 197 4.08 0.75 20.56
CA ARG A 197 5.14 1.73 20.86
C ARG A 197 4.56 3.02 21.45
N LEU A 198 3.46 3.53 20.90
CA LEU A 198 2.76 4.70 21.42
C LEU A 198 2.29 4.47 22.86
N ALA A 199 1.64 3.32 23.14
CA ALA A 199 1.20 2.92 24.47
C ALA A 199 2.35 2.79 25.48
N SER A 200 3.56 2.48 25.02
CA SER A 200 4.74 2.34 25.89
C SER A 200 5.44 3.67 26.15
N SER A 201 5.08 4.72 25.43
CA SER A 201 5.69 6.05 25.51
C SER A 201 4.82 7.06 26.31
N THR A 202 3.64 6.63 26.70
CA THR A 202 2.66 7.35 27.57
C THR A 202 2.77 6.86 29.00
#